data_4ea6513aca1f0fb6f9d23abd22da6567
#
_entry.id   4ea6513aca1f0fb6f9d23abd22da6567
#
_cell.length_a   1.000
_cell.length_b   1.000
_cell.length_c   1.000
_cell.angle_alpha   90.00
_cell.angle_beta   90.00
_cell.angle_gamma   90.00
#
_symmetry.space_group_name_H-M   'P 1'
#
loop_
_entity.id
_entity.type
_entity.pdbx_description
1 polymer ?
#
loop_
_entity_poly.entity_id
_entity_poly.type
_entity_poly.pdbx_seq_one_letter_code
_entity_poly.pdbx_strand_id
1 'polypeptide(L)'
;WFSKQIDSTKEFEQKNVNLSVENLYNKRSSNRFKRLSLRQIVQYDANLFTNFFPIILTSPDVASNLFKGMNGYFDIVMFDEASQLRLEDNLPAILKGKQIIIAGDEHQMPPSNYFSKVFDGAVEDDEDLEEEKEIVVDKDNILLSCESLLDFGSELNFQRKHLDFHYRSRHPFLI
;
A
#
# COMPACT_ATOMS: atom_id res chain seq x y z
N TRP A 1 -2.37 17.14 17.76
CA TRP A 1 -3.35 16.42 16.97
C TRP A 1 -4.74 17.05 17.10
N PHE A 2 -5.33 17.16 18.28
CA PHE A 2 -6.67 17.79 18.49
C PHE A 2 -6.78 19.21 17.91
N SER A 3 -5.75 20.05 18.09
CA SER A 3 -5.75 21.40 17.51
C SER A 3 -5.89 21.36 15.99
N LYS A 4 -5.14 20.48 15.32
CA LYS A 4 -5.22 20.31 13.86
C LYS A 4 -6.60 19.87 13.39
N GLN A 5 -7.27 18.99 14.14
CA GLN A 5 -8.63 18.57 13.82
C GLN A 5 -9.63 19.73 13.91
N ILE A 6 -9.54 20.52 14.99
CA ILE A 6 -10.42 21.68 15.19
C ILE A 6 -10.21 22.70 14.08
N ASP A 7 -8.95 23.00 13.75
CA ASP A 7 -8.61 23.97 12.72
C ASP A 7 -9.07 23.51 11.34
N SER A 8 -8.82 22.23 11.01
CA SER A 8 -9.29 21.62 9.75
C SER A 8 -10.80 21.59 9.64
N THR A 9 -11.51 21.34 10.75
CA THR A 9 -12.98 21.36 10.79
C THR A 9 -13.50 22.76 10.48
N LYS A 10 -12.96 23.77 11.15
CA LYS A 10 -13.35 25.16 10.91
C LYS A 10 -13.09 25.59 9.48
N GLU A 11 -11.90 25.26 8.96
CA GLU A 11 -11.52 25.60 7.59
C GLU A 11 -12.43 24.93 6.56
N PHE A 12 -12.74 23.63 6.77
CA PHE A 12 -13.65 22.89 5.91
C PHE A 12 -15.05 23.47 5.89
N GLU A 13 -15.63 23.77 7.08
CA GLU A 13 -16.98 24.29 7.21
C GLU A 13 -17.11 25.74 6.71
N GLN A 14 -16.04 26.53 6.79
CA GLN A 14 -15.98 27.85 6.15
C GLN A 14 -16.01 27.77 4.63
N LYS A 15 -15.32 26.79 4.04
CA LYS A 15 -15.30 26.55 2.59
C LYS A 15 -16.60 25.92 2.07
N ASN A 16 -17.29 25.16 2.91
CA ASN A 16 -18.45 24.34 2.52
C ASN A 16 -19.68 24.70 3.37
N VAL A 17 -20.29 25.86 3.13
CA VAL A 17 -21.38 26.42 3.94
C VAL A 17 -22.58 25.48 4.16
N ASN A 18 -22.78 24.52 3.25
CA ASN A 18 -23.91 23.57 3.29
C ASN A 18 -23.52 22.15 3.77
N LEU A 19 -22.27 21.92 4.15
CA LEU A 19 -21.78 20.60 4.51
C LEU A 19 -20.91 20.69 5.77
N SER A 20 -21.43 20.24 6.90
CA SER A 20 -20.64 20.12 8.12
C SER A 20 -19.84 18.81 8.14
N VAL A 21 -18.73 18.80 8.91
CA VAL A 21 -17.91 17.60 9.09
C VAL A 21 -18.72 16.46 9.72
N GLU A 22 -19.65 16.78 10.63
CA GLU A 22 -20.56 15.81 11.21
C GLU A 22 -21.42 15.12 10.15
N ASN A 23 -21.97 15.86 9.19
CA ASN A 23 -22.76 15.30 8.09
C ASN A 23 -21.90 14.48 7.12
N LEU A 24 -20.65 14.87 6.91
CA LEU A 24 -19.69 14.15 6.05
C LEU A 24 -19.46 12.72 6.56
N TYR A 25 -19.32 12.55 7.88
CA TYR A 25 -19.01 11.26 8.53
C TYR A 25 -20.25 10.55 9.09
N ASN A 26 -21.45 11.09 8.92
CA ASN A 26 -22.65 10.55 9.50
C ASN A 26 -22.98 9.15 8.96
N LYS A 27 -23.13 8.18 9.87
CA LYS A 27 -23.49 6.79 9.52
C LYS A 27 -24.97 6.64 9.15
N ARG A 28 -25.83 7.57 9.52
CA ARG A 28 -27.27 7.50 9.28
C ARG A 28 -27.60 8.27 8.00
N SER A 29 -28.15 7.54 6.99
CA SER A 29 -28.77 8.23 5.87
C SER A 29 -30.04 8.93 6.36
N SER A 30 -30.03 10.24 6.46
CA SER A 30 -31.29 11.01 6.53
C SER A 30 -31.81 11.16 5.09
N ASN A 31 -33.13 11.30 4.93
CA ASN A 31 -33.75 11.54 3.62
C ASN A 31 -33.22 12.81 2.91
N ARG A 32 -32.47 13.65 3.60
CA ARG A 32 -31.88 14.89 3.09
C ARG A 32 -30.45 14.75 2.60
N PHE A 33 -29.65 13.80 3.11
CA PHE A 33 -28.24 13.68 2.76
C PHE A 33 -27.91 12.24 2.38
N LYS A 34 -27.52 12.06 1.12
CA LYS A 34 -27.01 10.77 0.64
C LYS A 34 -25.65 10.49 1.30
N ARG A 35 -25.51 9.29 1.86
CA ARG A 35 -24.26 8.86 2.47
C ARG A 35 -23.12 8.91 1.44
N LEU A 36 -22.06 9.62 1.77
CA LEU A 36 -20.86 9.67 0.95
C LEU A 36 -20.03 8.39 1.11
N SER A 37 -19.45 7.92 0.04
CA SER A 37 -18.45 6.88 0.08
C SER A 37 -17.12 7.44 0.63
N LEU A 38 -16.28 6.56 1.19
CA LEU A 38 -14.96 6.96 1.70
C LEU A 38 -14.14 7.67 0.62
N ARG A 39 -14.19 7.19 -0.62
CA ARG A 39 -13.54 7.85 -1.77
C ARG A 39 -14.03 9.27 -1.99
N GLN A 40 -15.33 9.50 -1.92
CA GLN A 40 -15.89 10.85 -2.05
C GLN A 40 -15.44 11.76 -0.91
N ILE A 41 -15.38 11.25 0.33
CA ILE A 41 -14.90 12.00 1.48
C ILE A 41 -13.45 12.45 1.28
N VAL A 42 -12.58 11.53 0.87
CA VAL A 42 -11.16 11.85 0.59
C VAL A 42 -11.02 12.81 -0.59
N GLN A 43 -11.85 12.67 -1.61
CA GLN A 43 -11.85 13.58 -2.76
C GLN A 43 -12.33 15.00 -2.40
N TYR A 44 -13.22 15.14 -1.43
CA TYR A 44 -13.63 16.45 -0.93
C TYR A 44 -12.48 17.17 -0.23
N ASP A 45 -11.85 16.52 0.72
CA ASP A 45 -10.71 17.06 1.43
C ASP A 45 -9.87 15.93 2.06
N ALA A 46 -8.78 15.59 1.41
CA ALA A 46 -7.87 14.56 1.89
C ALA A 46 -7.16 14.98 3.18
N ASN A 47 -6.85 16.27 3.35
CA ASN A 47 -6.18 16.77 4.55
C ASN A 47 -7.12 16.69 5.75
N LEU A 48 -8.39 17.04 5.58
CA LEU A 48 -9.39 16.85 6.63
C LEU A 48 -9.44 15.38 7.03
N PHE A 49 -9.50 14.45 6.06
CA PHE A 49 -9.56 13.02 6.33
C PHE A 49 -8.33 12.53 7.09
N THR A 50 -7.12 12.88 6.67
CA THR A 50 -5.88 12.42 7.32
C THR A 50 -5.62 13.12 8.65
N ASN A 51 -6.14 14.32 8.89
CA ASN A 51 -6.09 14.95 10.20
C ASN A 51 -6.97 14.22 11.23
N PHE A 52 -8.08 13.60 10.78
CA PHE A 52 -8.90 12.74 11.64
C PHE A 52 -8.32 11.33 11.76
N PHE A 53 -7.78 10.79 10.67
CA PHE A 53 -7.22 9.44 10.58
C PHE A 53 -5.76 9.47 10.14
N PRO A 54 -4.83 9.81 11.05
CA PRO A 54 -3.40 9.96 10.71
C PRO A 54 -2.72 8.63 10.39
N ILE A 55 -3.32 7.51 10.81
CA ILE A 55 -2.84 6.15 10.52
C ILE A 55 -3.93 5.43 9.75
N ILE A 56 -3.56 4.91 8.58
CA ILE A 56 -4.48 4.22 7.67
C ILE A 56 -3.91 2.84 7.37
N LEU A 57 -4.67 1.80 7.68
CA LEU A 57 -4.35 0.42 7.34
C LEU A 57 -5.23 0.00 6.17
N THR A 58 -4.60 -0.42 5.09
CA THR A 58 -5.31 -0.75 3.85
C THR A 58 -4.44 -1.62 2.94
N SER A 59 -5.06 -2.27 1.96
CA SER A 59 -4.31 -2.92 0.89
C SER A 59 -3.73 -1.87 -0.08
N PRO A 60 -2.63 -2.18 -0.78
CA PRO A 60 -2.01 -1.29 -1.76
C PRO A 60 -2.96 -0.80 -2.84
N ASP A 61 -3.83 -1.68 -3.36
CA ASP A 61 -4.83 -1.34 -4.37
C ASP A 61 -5.83 -0.30 -3.88
N VAL A 62 -6.34 -0.50 -2.67
CA VAL A 62 -7.29 0.44 -2.05
C VAL A 62 -6.60 1.78 -1.80
N ALA A 63 -5.37 1.79 -1.28
CA ALA A 63 -4.60 3.01 -1.08
C ALA A 63 -4.38 3.77 -2.39
N SER A 64 -3.99 3.06 -3.45
CA SER A 64 -3.73 3.63 -4.78
C SER A 64 -4.98 4.29 -5.36
N ASN A 65 -6.13 3.64 -5.20
CA ASN A 65 -7.41 4.14 -5.67
C ASN A 65 -7.98 5.29 -4.82
N LEU A 66 -7.81 5.20 -3.49
CA LEU A 66 -8.35 6.18 -2.55
C LEU A 66 -7.60 7.52 -2.65
N PHE A 67 -6.28 7.46 -2.77
CA PHE A 67 -5.37 8.61 -2.84
C PHE A 67 -4.81 8.80 -4.25
N LYS A 68 -5.63 8.59 -5.27
CA LYS A 68 -5.23 8.72 -6.68
C LYS A 68 -4.67 10.12 -6.97
N GLY A 69 -3.48 10.16 -7.59
CA GLY A 69 -2.81 11.41 -7.95
C GLY A 69 -2.07 12.12 -6.80
N MET A 70 -2.12 11.58 -5.59
CA MET A 70 -1.49 12.18 -4.40
C MET A 70 -0.11 11.55 -4.15
N ASN A 71 0.88 11.90 -4.97
CA ASN A 71 2.25 11.41 -4.79
C ASN A 71 2.95 12.16 -3.66
N GLY A 72 3.75 11.44 -2.84
CA GLY A 72 4.46 12.01 -1.69
C GLY A 72 3.55 12.63 -0.64
N TYR A 73 2.30 12.20 -0.58
CA TYR A 73 1.30 12.77 0.32
C TYR A 73 1.52 12.36 1.79
N PHE A 74 1.83 11.07 2.00
CA PHE A 74 2.09 10.54 3.33
C PHE A 74 3.55 10.73 3.73
N ASP A 75 3.79 11.02 5.00
CA ASP A 75 5.16 11.11 5.50
C ASP A 75 5.84 9.75 5.46
N ILE A 76 5.12 8.68 5.81
CA ILE A 76 5.61 7.30 5.82
C ILE A 76 4.57 6.39 5.17
N VAL A 77 5.04 5.51 4.28
CA VAL A 77 4.29 4.33 3.82
C VAL A 77 5.06 3.09 4.25
N MET A 78 4.38 2.21 4.98
CA MET A 78 4.96 0.97 5.48
C MET A 78 4.28 -0.21 4.81
N PHE A 79 5.08 -1.13 4.27
CA PHE A 79 4.64 -2.41 3.76
C PHE A 79 5.01 -3.50 4.76
N ASP A 80 4.05 -4.33 5.11
CA ASP A 80 4.23 -5.53 5.91
C ASP A 80 4.10 -6.76 5.04
N GLU A 81 4.77 -7.87 5.41
CA GLU A 81 4.83 -9.12 4.62
C GLU A 81 5.33 -8.89 3.17
N ALA A 82 6.32 -8.03 3.00
CA ALA A 82 6.75 -7.53 1.70
C ALA A 82 7.43 -8.59 0.81
N SER A 83 7.86 -9.72 1.39
CA SER A 83 8.33 -10.89 0.64
C SER A 83 7.24 -11.52 -0.23
N GLN A 84 5.96 -11.31 0.11
CA GLN A 84 4.80 -11.84 -0.62
C GLN A 84 4.18 -10.83 -1.59
N LEU A 85 4.69 -9.60 -1.64
CA LEU A 85 4.15 -8.52 -2.46
C LEU A 85 4.96 -8.37 -3.74
N ARG A 86 4.28 -8.40 -4.89
CA ARG A 86 4.91 -8.11 -6.18
C ARG A 86 5.24 -6.63 -6.27
N LEU A 87 6.39 -6.32 -6.86
CA LEU A 87 6.84 -4.95 -6.99
C LEU A 87 5.87 -4.11 -7.84
N GLU A 88 5.49 -4.62 -9.01
CA GLU A 88 4.67 -3.91 -10.00
C GLU A 88 3.30 -3.50 -9.44
N ASP A 89 2.67 -4.36 -8.65
CA ASP A 89 1.35 -4.11 -8.05
C ASP A 89 1.40 -3.03 -6.96
N ASN A 90 2.58 -2.86 -6.35
CA ASN A 90 2.78 -1.99 -5.20
C ASN A 90 3.41 -0.64 -5.53
N LEU A 91 3.95 -0.45 -6.74
CA LEU A 91 4.54 0.82 -7.19
C LEU A 91 3.61 2.04 -6.99
N PRO A 92 2.31 1.96 -7.33
CA PRO A 92 1.41 3.10 -7.11
C PRO A 92 1.24 3.48 -5.64
N ALA A 93 1.35 2.52 -4.71
CA ALA A 93 1.30 2.77 -3.28
C ALA A 93 2.63 3.33 -2.75
N ILE A 94 3.77 2.84 -3.25
CA ILE A 94 5.10 3.38 -2.94
C ILE A 94 5.16 4.87 -3.23
N LEU A 95 4.68 5.30 -4.38
CA LEU A 95 4.68 6.71 -4.78
C LEU A 95 3.89 7.64 -3.87
N LYS A 96 3.03 7.11 -2.98
CA LYS A 96 2.28 7.92 -2.02
C LYS A 96 3.11 8.44 -0.86
N GLY A 97 4.23 7.78 -0.54
CA GLY A 97 5.08 8.10 0.60
C GLY A 97 6.24 9.01 0.26
N LYS A 98 6.66 9.82 1.24
CA LYS A 98 7.95 10.51 1.24
C LYS A 98 9.06 9.58 1.71
N GLN A 99 8.74 8.71 2.66
CA GLN A 99 9.62 7.68 3.19
C GLN A 99 8.94 6.33 3.11
N ILE A 100 9.69 5.32 2.70
CA ILE A 100 9.19 3.95 2.55
C ILE A 100 9.86 3.07 3.60
N ILE A 101 9.06 2.26 4.27
CA ILE A 101 9.52 1.21 5.17
C ILE A 101 9.01 -0.12 4.64
N ILE A 102 9.90 -1.07 4.46
CA ILE A 102 9.59 -2.40 3.94
C ILE A 102 9.90 -3.39 5.06
N ALA A 103 8.88 -4.08 5.55
CA ALA A 103 9.00 -5.16 6.53
C ALA A 103 8.63 -6.49 5.87
N GLY A 104 9.42 -7.51 6.08
CA GLY A 104 9.21 -8.85 5.51
C GLY A 104 10.26 -9.82 5.99
N ASP A 105 10.09 -11.07 5.63
CA ASP A 105 10.96 -12.17 5.97
C ASP A 105 11.38 -12.87 4.68
N GLU A 106 12.67 -12.86 4.37
CA GLU A 106 13.24 -13.48 3.16
C GLU A 106 13.11 -15.01 3.15
N HIS A 107 12.82 -15.64 4.29
CA HIS A 107 12.59 -17.08 4.39
C HIS A 107 11.13 -17.47 4.18
N GLN A 108 10.23 -16.51 4.03
CA GLN A 108 8.84 -16.77 3.66
C GLN A 108 8.70 -17.00 2.16
N MET A 109 7.58 -17.61 1.76
CA MET A 109 7.31 -17.88 0.37
C MET A 109 7.27 -16.59 -0.46
N PRO A 110 7.88 -16.58 -1.66
CA PRO A 110 7.79 -15.45 -2.58
C PRO A 110 6.35 -15.24 -3.07
N PRO A 111 6.06 -14.13 -3.77
CA PRO A 111 4.75 -13.87 -4.35
C PRO A 111 4.29 -15.05 -5.22
N SER A 112 3.07 -15.52 -5.02
CA SER A 112 2.57 -16.65 -5.81
C SER A 112 2.26 -16.23 -7.25
N ASN A 113 2.84 -16.93 -8.22
CA ASN A 113 2.55 -16.77 -9.64
C ASN A 113 1.29 -17.54 -10.08
N TYR A 114 0.48 -17.99 -9.10
CA TYR A 114 -0.66 -18.86 -9.38
C TYR A 114 -1.67 -18.21 -10.34
N PHE A 115 -1.94 -16.96 -10.19
CA PHE A 115 -2.89 -16.25 -11.06
C PHE A 115 -2.32 -15.88 -12.43
N SER A 116 -1.01 -15.60 -12.56
CA SER A 116 -0.40 -15.37 -13.87
C SER A 116 -0.44 -16.63 -14.73
N LYS A 117 -0.16 -17.79 -14.16
CA LYS A 117 -0.26 -19.08 -14.87
C LYS A 117 -1.69 -19.43 -15.32
N VAL A 118 -2.71 -18.94 -14.63
CA VAL A 118 -4.12 -19.14 -15.03
C VAL A 118 -4.48 -18.26 -16.23
N PHE A 119 -3.89 -17.08 -16.37
CA PHE A 119 -4.09 -16.21 -17.53
C PHE A 119 -3.24 -16.62 -18.73
N ASP A 120 -2.02 -17.11 -18.50
CA ASP A 120 -1.13 -17.62 -19.56
C ASP A 120 -1.54 -19.02 -20.04
N GLY A 121 -2.19 -19.81 -19.20
CA GLY A 121 -2.70 -21.14 -19.54
C GLY A 121 -3.94 -21.17 -20.48
N ALA A 122 -4.38 -20.02 -20.99
CA ALA A 122 -5.37 -19.94 -22.04
C ALA A 122 -4.75 -19.95 -23.47
N VAL A 123 -3.43 -20.09 -23.59
CA VAL A 123 -2.72 -20.27 -24.85
C VAL A 123 -2.00 -21.62 -24.78
N GLU A 124 -2.63 -22.57 -25.42
CA GLU A 124 -2.26 -23.91 -25.89
C GLU A 124 -0.92 -24.52 -25.48
N ASP A 125 -1.05 -25.82 -25.07
CA ASP A 125 -0.07 -26.88 -25.10
C ASP A 125 1.00 -26.69 -26.19
N ASP A 126 2.21 -26.35 -25.77
CA ASP A 126 3.41 -26.84 -26.42
C ASP A 126 4.45 -27.16 -25.33
N GLU A 127 4.57 -28.45 -25.07
CA GLU A 127 5.69 -29.06 -24.37
C GLU A 127 7.00 -28.71 -25.10
N ASP A 128 8.08 -28.62 -24.32
CA ASP A 128 9.44 -28.44 -24.74
C ASP A 128 9.88 -27.04 -25.15
N LEU A 129 10.45 -26.35 -24.14
CA LEU A 129 11.77 -25.72 -24.23
C LEU A 129 12.05 -24.99 -22.91
N GLU A 130 12.60 -25.73 -21.92
CA GLU A 130 13.41 -25.15 -20.86
C GLU A 130 14.71 -24.56 -21.47
N GLU A 131 14.58 -23.46 -22.16
CA GLU A 131 15.74 -22.60 -22.37
C GLU A 131 15.81 -21.68 -21.14
N GLU A 132 16.67 -22.04 -20.20
CA GLU A 132 17.26 -21.11 -19.26
C GLU A 132 17.92 -19.98 -20.06
N LYS A 133 17.14 -18.97 -20.43
CA LYS A 133 17.71 -17.70 -20.84
C LYS A 133 18.37 -17.12 -19.59
N GLU A 134 19.71 -17.25 -19.53
CA GLU A 134 20.53 -16.36 -18.72
C GLU A 134 20.13 -14.94 -19.08
N ILE A 135 19.21 -14.37 -18.27
CA ILE A 135 18.91 -12.97 -18.32
C ILE A 135 20.19 -12.31 -17.82
N VAL A 136 20.97 -11.76 -18.74
CA VAL A 136 22.08 -10.88 -18.41
C VAL A 136 21.46 -9.75 -17.62
N VAL A 137 21.62 -9.80 -16.30
CA VAL A 137 21.13 -8.78 -15.36
C VAL A 137 21.96 -7.53 -15.62
N ASP A 138 21.49 -6.73 -16.55
CA ASP A 138 22.00 -5.39 -16.75
C ASP A 138 21.57 -4.58 -15.53
N LYS A 139 22.53 -3.91 -14.87
CA LYS A 139 22.27 -3.12 -13.65
C LYS A 139 21.19 -2.04 -13.83
N ASP A 140 20.83 -1.76 -15.08
CA ASP A 140 19.78 -0.81 -15.45
C ASP A 140 18.36 -1.41 -15.40
N ASN A 141 18.23 -2.72 -15.11
CA ASN A 141 16.95 -3.45 -15.11
C ASN A 141 16.59 -4.07 -13.75
N ILE A 142 16.92 -3.38 -12.65
CA ILE A 142 16.59 -3.83 -11.28
C ILE A 142 15.12 -4.19 -11.13
N LEU A 143 14.23 -3.48 -11.82
CA LEU A 143 12.78 -3.75 -11.77
C LEU A 143 12.39 -5.12 -12.33
N LEU A 144 13.15 -5.67 -13.28
CA LEU A 144 12.88 -6.95 -13.90
C LEU A 144 13.50 -8.12 -13.12
N SER A 145 14.48 -7.84 -12.25
CA SER A 145 15.17 -8.86 -11.45
C SER A 145 14.54 -9.09 -10.08
N CYS A 146 13.66 -8.21 -9.63
CA CYS A 146 13.04 -8.31 -8.30
C CYS A 146 11.74 -9.12 -8.38
N GLU A 147 11.69 -10.26 -7.69
CA GLU A 147 10.48 -11.07 -7.57
C GLU A 147 9.50 -10.46 -6.56
N SER A 148 10.02 -9.81 -5.52
CA SER A 148 9.24 -9.24 -4.44
C SER A 148 9.61 -7.79 -4.14
N LEU A 149 8.73 -7.12 -3.40
CA LEU A 149 9.00 -5.78 -2.88
C LEU A 149 10.16 -5.77 -1.87
N LEU A 150 10.38 -6.89 -1.16
CA LEU A 150 11.49 -7.03 -0.23
C LEU A 150 12.83 -7.07 -0.99
N ASP A 151 12.90 -7.81 -2.10
CA ASP A 151 14.08 -7.87 -2.97
C ASP A 151 14.40 -6.50 -3.54
N PHE A 152 13.39 -5.77 -3.99
CA PHE A 152 13.55 -4.40 -4.46
C PHE A 152 14.21 -3.48 -3.41
N GLY A 153 13.77 -3.56 -2.16
CA GLY A 153 14.40 -2.80 -1.07
C GLY A 153 15.87 -3.21 -0.84
N SER A 154 16.18 -4.49 -1.07
CA SER A 154 17.52 -5.04 -0.94
C SER A 154 18.45 -4.57 -2.05
N GLU A 155 18.00 -4.63 -3.29
CA GLU A 155 18.76 -4.18 -4.47
C GLU A 155 19.04 -2.66 -4.45
N LEU A 156 18.10 -1.88 -3.93
CA LEU A 156 18.29 -0.44 -3.73
C LEU A 156 19.13 -0.08 -2.51
N ASN A 157 19.71 -1.05 -1.82
CA ASN A 157 20.53 -0.86 -0.62
C ASN A 157 19.83 -0.06 0.48
N PHE A 158 18.55 -0.33 0.72
CA PHE A 158 17.86 0.26 1.85
C PHE A 158 18.55 -0.13 3.16
N GLN A 159 18.56 0.80 4.12
CA GLN A 159 19.14 0.52 5.43
C GLN A 159 18.37 -0.63 6.10
N ARG A 160 19.06 -1.76 6.31
CA ARG A 160 18.45 -2.94 6.93
C ARG A 160 18.56 -2.88 8.45
N LYS A 161 17.49 -3.35 9.09
CA LYS A 161 17.43 -3.59 10.54
C LYS A 161 16.74 -4.92 10.77
N HIS A 162 17.29 -5.74 11.64
CA HIS A 162 16.68 -6.98 12.06
C HIS A 162 15.88 -6.77 13.35
N LEU A 163 14.75 -7.49 13.44
CA LEU A 163 13.96 -7.55 14.65
C LEU A 163 14.37 -8.82 15.40
N ASP A 164 15.25 -8.67 16.39
CA ASP A 164 15.83 -9.80 17.11
C ASP A 164 14.93 -10.35 18.23
N PHE A 165 13.78 -9.70 18.48
CA PHE A 165 12.89 -10.08 19.57
C PHE A 165 11.69 -10.89 19.11
N HIS A 166 11.60 -12.13 19.58
CA HIS A 166 10.52 -13.05 19.28
C HIS A 166 9.57 -13.19 20.48
N TYR A 167 8.34 -12.71 20.36
CA TYR A 167 7.36 -12.75 21.44
C TYR A 167 6.17 -13.70 21.20
N ARG A 168 5.92 -14.06 19.94
CA ARG A 168 4.73 -14.87 19.56
C ARG A 168 4.85 -16.32 19.97
N SER A 169 6.04 -16.90 19.94
CA SER A 169 6.29 -18.28 20.36
C SER A 169 7.10 -18.30 21.65
N ARG A 170 6.61 -19.05 22.64
CA ARG A 170 7.33 -19.28 23.90
C ARG A 170 8.11 -20.60 23.89
N HIS A 171 7.94 -21.41 22.86
CA HIS A 171 8.58 -22.71 22.76
C HIS A 171 9.80 -22.64 21.80
N PRO A 172 11.00 -23.08 22.26
CA PRO A 172 12.23 -22.95 21.46
C PRO A 172 12.21 -23.74 20.15
N PHE A 173 11.35 -24.76 19.99
CA PHE A 173 11.18 -25.51 18.74
C PHE A 173 10.20 -24.88 17.75
N LEU A 174 9.64 -23.72 18.06
CA LEU A 174 8.72 -22.97 17.17
C LEU A 174 9.33 -21.65 16.69
N ILE A 175 10.63 -21.48 16.92
CA ILE A 175 11.42 -20.31 16.50
C ILE A 175 12.32 -20.75 15.36
#